data_99c22ed519b7db5f131559c6191b6b78
#
_entry.id   99c22ed519b7db5f131559c6191b6b78
#
_cell.length_a   1.000
_cell.length_b   1.000
_cell.length_c   1.000
_cell.angle_alpha   90.00
_cell.angle_beta   90.00
_cell.angle_gamma   90.00
#
_symmetry.space_group_name_H-M   'P 1'
#
loop_
_entity.id
_entity.type
_entity.pdbx_description
1 polymer ?
#
loop_
_entity_poly.entity_id
_entity_poly.type
_entity_poly.pdbx_seq_one_letter_code
_entity_poly.pdbx_strand_id
1 'polypeptide(L)'
;MTTQEVANRFNDLAQTGQWDTIQKELYADNAVSIEPAHAAAMGMSNAEGMDAIRKKGEAFNQMVEEMHGGYCTAPVIGGNFFSVGMGMDCTMKGMGRSQMDEIAVYEVKEGKIVKEQFFF
;
A
#
# COMPACT_ATOMS: atom_id res chain seq x y z
N MET A 1 -12.27 -3.68 -15.52
CA MET A 1 -11.93 -2.26 -15.28
C MET A 1 -10.63 -1.91 -16.00
N THR A 2 -10.54 -0.71 -16.54
CA THR A 2 -9.30 -0.18 -17.07
C THR A 2 -8.36 0.23 -15.93
N THR A 3 -7.09 0.50 -16.26
CA THR A 3 -6.14 1.05 -15.26
C THR A 3 -6.66 2.34 -14.65
N GLN A 4 -7.23 3.22 -15.48
CA GLN A 4 -7.84 4.49 -15.02
C GLN A 4 -8.96 4.23 -14.01
N GLU A 5 -9.83 3.29 -14.30
CA GLU A 5 -10.96 2.96 -13.42
C GLU A 5 -10.50 2.36 -12.11
N VAL A 6 -9.50 1.47 -12.15
CA VAL A 6 -8.88 0.91 -10.93
C VAL A 6 -8.26 2.03 -10.09
N ALA A 7 -7.49 2.92 -10.73
CA ALA A 7 -6.86 4.05 -10.03
C ALA A 7 -7.88 4.99 -9.41
N ASN A 8 -8.97 5.29 -10.12
CA ASN A 8 -10.04 6.15 -9.61
C ASN A 8 -10.73 5.52 -8.40
N ARG A 9 -11.03 4.23 -8.47
CA ARG A 9 -11.66 3.50 -7.34
C ARG A 9 -10.72 3.41 -6.15
N PHE A 10 -9.44 3.14 -6.41
CA PHE A 10 -8.39 3.16 -5.39
C PHE A 10 -8.39 4.52 -4.65
N ASN A 11 -8.37 5.60 -5.41
CA ASN A 11 -8.35 6.95 -4.84
C ASN A 11 -9.57 7.21 -3.95
N ASP A 12 -10.78 6.88 -4.43
CA ASP A 12 -12.01 7.08 -3.66
C ASP A 12 -11.94 6.35 -2.31
N LEU A 13 -11.47 5.12 -2.32
CA LEU A 13 -11.36 4.31 -1.10
C LEU A 13 -10.22 4.78 -0.20
N ALA A 14 -9.09 5.16 -0.78
CA ALA A 14 -7.92 5.62 -0.02
C ALA A 14 -8.20 6.91 0.75
N GLN A 15 -8.96 7.83 0.15
CA GLN A 15 -9.29 9.11 0.79
C GLN A 15 -10.16 8.95 2.05
N THR A 16 -10.83 7.83 2.20
CA THR A 16 -11.61 7.51 3.39
C THR A 16 -11.02 6.38 4.22
N GLY A 17 -9.76 6.03 3.96
CA GLY A 17 -9.02 5.03 4.76
C GLY A 17 -9.50 3.60 4.63
N GLN A 18 -10.18 3.27 3.53
CA GLN A 18 -10.77 1.94 3.31
C GLN A 18 -9.75 0.97 2.67
N TRP A 19 -8.62 0.78 3.30
CA TRP A 19 -7.53 -0.04 2.78
C TRP A 19 -7.90 -1.52 2.64
N ASP A 20 -8.67 -2.06 3.58
CA ASP A 20 -9.15 -3.45 3.50
C ASP A 20 -10.04 -3.65 2.28
N THR A 21 -10.90 -2.69 1.99
CA THR A 21 -11.79 -2.75 0.82
C THR A 21 -10.99 -2.68 -0.48
N ILE A 22 -9.96 -1.84 -0.52
CA ILE A 22 -9.05 -1.80 -1.68
C ILE A 22 -8.47 -3.17 -1.96
N GLN A 23 -7.96 -3.85 -0.95
CA GLN A 23 -7.37 -5.18 -1.12
C GLN A 23 -8.40 -6.21 -1.58
N LYS A 24 -9.58 -6.20 -0.99
CA LYS A 24 -10.64 -7.15 -1.33
C LYS A 24 -11.20 -6.93 -2.75
N GLU A 25 -11.36 -5.68 -3.13
CA GLU A 25 -12.05 -5.31 -4.37
C GLU A 25 -11.11 -5.24 -5.57
N LEU A 26 -9.90 -4.70 -5.38
CA LEU A 26 -9.02 -4.29 -6.47
C LEU A 26 -7.80 -5.18 -6.68
N TYR A 27 -7.37 -5.96 -5.70
CA TYR A 27 -6.18 -6.80 -5.83
C TYR A 27 -6.51 -8.16 -6.42
N ALA A 28 -5.62 -8.65 -7.29
CA ALA A 28 -5.66 -10.04 -7.74
C ALA A 28 -5.20 -10.95 -6.60
N ASP A 29 -5.70 -12.20 -6.57
CA ASP A 29 -5.36 -13.16 -5.53
C ASP A 29 -3.86 -13.47 -5.47
N ASN A 30 -3.20 -13.42 -6.62
CA ASN A 30 -1.75 -13.69 -6.77
C ASN A 30 -0.91 -12.42 -6.81
N ALA A 31 -1.44 -11.28 -6.35
CA ALA A 31 -0.70 -10.03 -6.31
C ALA A 31 0.61 -10.18 -5.51
N VAL A 32 1.63 -9.43 -5.92
CA VAL A 32 2.91 -9.41 -5.20
C VAL A 32 3.16 -8.01 -4.62
N SER A 33 3.87 -7.97 -3.50
CA SER A 33 4.23 -6.75 -2.81
C SER A 33 5.74 -6.69 -2.64
N ILE A 34 6.37 -5.63 -3.16
CA ILE A 34 7.81 -5.45 -3.17
C ILE A 34 8.19 -4.28 -2.28
N GLU A 35 9.06 -4.53 -1.32
CA GLU A 35 9.61 -3.53 -0.40
C GLU A 35 11.01 -3.11 -0.83
N PRO A 36 11.50 -1.91 -0.46
CA PRO A 36 12.91 -1.55 -0.66
C PRO A 36 13.80 -2.53 0.13
N ALA A 37 15.02 -2.74 -0.37
CA ALA A 37 15.95 -3.69 0.26
C ALA A 37 16.22 -3.38 1.74
N HIS A 38 16.31 -2.10 2.10
CA HIS A 38 16.57 -1.70 3.49
C HIS A 38 15.39 -1.93 4.44
N ALA A 39 14.19 -2.15 3.91
CA ALA A 39 13.00 -2.38 4.73
C ALA A 39 13.06 -3.69 5.51
N ALA A 40 13.87 -4.66 5.06
CA ALA A 40 14.06 -5.92 5.77
C ALA A 40 14.58 -5.71 7.19
N ALA A 41 15.43 -4.70 7.41
CA ALA A 41 15.93 -4.33 8.72
C ALA A 41 14.82 -3.81 9.65
N MET A 42 13.69 -3.36 9.08
CA MET A 42 12.51 -2.89 9.80
C MET A 42 11.44 -3.98 9.96
N GLY A 43 11.75 -5.21 9.58
CA GLY A 43 10.82 -6.33 9.63
C GLY A 43 9.83 -6.37 8.46
N MET A 44 10.04 -5.58 7.43
CA MET A 44 9.17 -5.53 6.27
C MET A 44 9.83 -6.25 5.10
N SER A 45 9.15 -7.26 4.57
CA SER A 45 9.66 -8.10 3.48
C SER A 45 8.68 -8.17 2.33
N ASN A 46 9.17 -8.64 1.18
CA ASN A 46 8.32 -8.90 0.03
C ASN A 46 7.28 -9.97 0.38
N ALA A 47 6.13 -9.91 -0.28
CA ALA A 47 5.05 -10.88 -0.07
C ALA A 47 4.48 -11.30 -1.42
N GLU A 48 4.14 -12.58 -1.56
CA GLU A 48 3.48 -13.13 -2.73
C GLU A 48 2.11 -13.67 -2.34
N GLY A 49 1.07 -13.21 -3.03
CA GLY A 49 -0.30 -13.60 -2.78
C GLY A 49 -0.96 -12.81 -1.67
N MET A 50 -2.29 -12.76 -1.71
CA MET A 50 -3.07 -11.92 -0.79
C MET A 50 -2.96 -12.35 0.66
N ASP A 51 -2.83 -13.64 0.96
CA ASP A 51 -2.68 -14.08 2.34
C ASP A 51 -1.39 -13.53 2.96
N ALA A 52 -0.28 -13.58 2.21
CA ALA A 52 1.00 -13.04 2.67
C ALA A 52 0.95 -11.51 2.78
N ILE A 53 0.30 -10.84 1.83
CA ILE A 53 0.13 -9.37 1.85
C ILE A 53 -0.68 -8.94 3.07
N ARG A 54 -1.79 -9.64 3.38
CA ARG A 54 -2.61 -9.36 4.56
C ARG A 54 -1.84 -9.57 5.85
N LYS A 55 -1.09 -10.66 5.95
CA LYS A 55 -0.25 -10.92 7.13
C LYS A 55 0.79 -9.84 7.35
N LYS A 56 1.40 -9.36 6.26
CA LYS A 56 2.35 -8.25 6.34
C LYS A 56 1.68 -6.99 6.87
N GLY A 57 0.49 -6.66 6.38
CA GLY A 57 -0.29 -5.51 6.85
C GLY A 57 -0.70 -5.64 8.32
N GLU A 58 -1.12 -6.82 8.75
CA GLU A 58 -1.48 -7.09 10.15
C GLU A 58 -0.27 -6.93 11.07
N ALA A 59 0.90 -7.46 10.66
CA ALA A 59 2.13 -7.32 11.43
C ALA A 59 2.52 -5.85 11.59
N PHE A 60 2.40 -5.06 10.53
CA PHE A 60 2.65 -3.63 10.57
C PHE A 60 1.68 -2.93 11.54
N ASN A 61 0.39 -3.23 11.43
CA ASN A 61 -0.63 -2.62 12.28
C ASN A 61 -0.41 -2.94 13.76
N GLN A 62 0.07 -4.13 14.09
CA GLN A 62 0.39 -4.50 15.46
C GLN A 62 1.57 -3.70 16.03
N MET A 63 2.45 -3.18 15.19
CA MET A 63 3.56 -2.34 15.62
C MET A 63 3.15 -0.88 15.82
N VAL A 64 2.01 -0.46 15.27
CA VAL A 64 1.51 0.90 15.43
C VAL A 64 0.84 1.03 16.79
N GLU A 65 1.40 1.89 17.64
CA GLU A 65 0.85 2.18 18.96
C GLU A 65 -0.27 3.22 18.87
N GLU A 66 -0.05 4.26 18.06
CA GLU A 66 -1.01 5.32 17.82
C GLU A 66 -0.87 5.89 16.42
N MET A 67 -1.97 6.07 15.71
CA MET A 67 -2.03 6.75 14.42
C MET A 67 -2.46 8.18 14.61
N HIS A 68 -1.60 9.14 14.23
CA HIS A 68 -1.88 10.57 14.40
C HIS A 68 -2.48 11.19 13.14
N GLY A 69 -2.15 10.67 11.98
CA GLY A 69 -2.65 11.15 10.70
C GLY A 69 -2.00 10.46 9.53
N GLY A 70 -2.49 10.75 8.35
CA GLY A 70 -1.95 10.20 7.12
C GLY A 70 -2.53 10.89 5.90
N TYR A 71 -1.94 10.60 4.74
CA TYR A 71 -2.42 11.12 3.47
C TYR A 71 -2.15 10.12 2.35
N CYS A 72 -2.91 10.27 1.27
CA CYS A 72 -2.66 9.60 0.00
C CYS A 72 -2.97 10.60 -1.11
N THR A 73 -2.01 10.82 -2.00
CA THR A 73 -2.20 11.75 -3.12
C THR A 73 -3.11 11.14 -4.19
N ALA A 74 -3.65 12.00 -5.05
CA ALA A 74 -4.34 11.54 -6.24
C ALA A 74 -3.37 10.74 -7.13
N PRO A 75 -3.85 9.70 -7.83
CA PRO A 75 -2.98 8.86 -8.64
C PRO A 75 -2.48 9.56 -9.89
N VAL A 76 -1.25 9.20 -10.28
CA VAL A 76 -0.67 9.53 -11.57
C VAL A 76 -0.63 8.25 -12.39
N ILE A 77 -1.20 8.26 -13.59
CA ILE A 77 -1.41 7.08 -14.41
C ILE A 77 -0.51 7.10 -15.64
N GLY A 78 0.16 5.98 -15.90
CA GLY A 78 0.96 5.77 -17.09
C GLY A 78 0.84 4.32 -17.55
N GLY A 79 0.25 4.09 -18.73
CA GLY A 79 0.07 2.74 -19.26
C GLY A 79 -0.72 1.84 -18.32
N ASN A 80 -0.11 0.73 -17.92
CA ASN A 80 -0.69 -0.25 -17.00
C ASN A 80 -0.35 0.04 -15.53
N PHE A 81 0.19 1.22 -15.24
CA PHE A 81 0.68 1.57 -13.91
C PHE A 81 -0.01 2.81 -13.39
N PHE A 82 -0.16 2.90 -12.08
CA PHE A 82 -0.43 4.17 -11.42
C PHE A 82 0.40 4.26 -10.15
N SER A 83 0.67 5.50 -9.72
CA SER A 83 1.44 5.76 -8.52
C SER A 83 0.73 6.76 -7.63
N VAL A 84 0.98 6.64 -6.34
CA VAL A 84 0.51 7.58 -5.32
C VAL A 84 1.65 7.88 -4.36
N GLY A 85 1.65 9.11 -3.83
CA GLY A 85 2.43 9.40 -2.64
C GLY A 85 1.55 9.12 -1.43
N MET A 86 2.09 8.45 -0.41
CA MET A 86 1.34 8.21 0.82
C MET A 86 2.24 8.38 2.02
N GLY A 87 1.64 8.77 3.14
CA GLY A 87 2.40 8.97 4.35
C GLY A 87 1.55 8.74 5.58
N MET A 88 2.25 8.48 6.69
CA MET A 88 1.67 8.26 8.00
C MET A 88 2.47 9.01 9.05
N ASP A 89 1.76 9.67 9.95
CA ASP A 89 2.31 10.19 11.19
C ASP A 89 1.84 9.24 12.30
N CYS A 90 2.73 8.43 12.81
CA CYS A 90 2.37 7.40 13.79
C CYS A 90 3.46 7.20 14.85
N THR A 91 3.03 6.66 15.99
CA THR A 91 3.92 6.21 17.05
C THR A 91 4.05 4.70 16.94
N MET A 92 5.27 4.21 16.73
CA MET A 92 5.57 2.79 16.60
C MET A 92 6.08 2.26 17.94
N LYS A 93 5.70 1.03 18.29
CA LYS A 93 6.14 0.38 19.54
C LYS A 93 7.66 0.28 19.56
N GLY A 94 8.27 0.87 20.61
CA GLY A 94 9.71 0.84 20.81
C GLY A 94 10.53 1.79 19.92
N MET A 95 9.88 2.53 19.02
CA MET A 95 10.57 3.41 18.06
C MET A 95 10.15 4.88 18.18
N GLY A 96 9.06 5.18 18.88
CA GLY A 96 8.55 6.53 19.05
C GLY A 96 7.75 7.03 17.85
N ARG A 97 7.40 8.30 17.89
CA ARG A 97 6.61 8.97 16.85
C ARG A 97 7.48 9.34 15.66
N SER A 98 7.00 9.05 14.46
CA SER A 98 7.71 9.40 13.22
C SER A 98 6.74 9.67 12.09
N GLN A 99 7.20 10.45 11.10
CA GLN A 99 6.53 10.65 9.83
C GLN A 99 7.16 9.68 8.82
N MET A 100 6.34 8.87 8.20
CA MET A 100 6.76 7.88 7.19
C MET A 100 6.13 8.28 5.87
N ASP A 101 6.97 8.63 4.89
CA ASP A 101 6.52 9.03 3.55
C ASP A 101 7.07 8.08 2.51
N GLU A 102 6.23 7.70 1.54
CA GLU A 102 6.61 6.76 0.49
C GLU A 102 5.90 7.01 -0.81
N ILE A 103 6.44 6.45 -1.88
CA ILE A 103 5.74 6.35 -3.16
C ILE A 103 5.42 4.89 -3.39
N ALA A 104 4.16 4.61 -3.74
CA ALA A 104 3.71 3.29 -4.11
C ALA A 104 3.39 3.28 -5.61
N VAL A 105 3.89 2.26 -6.31
CA VAL A 105 3.61 2.03 -7.73
C VAL A 105 2.84 0.73 -7.87
N TYR A 106 1.71 0.81 -8.57
CA TYR A 106 0.81 -0.32 -8.76
C TYR A 106 0.77 -0.71 -10.23
N GLU A 107 0.88 -2.00 -10.49
CA GLU A 107 0.70 -2.57 -11.83
C GLU A 107 -0.69 -3.19 -11.93
N VAL A 108 -1.41 -2.87 -13.02
CA VAL A 108 -2.77 -3.37 -13.26
C VAL A 108 -2.77 -4.29 -14.46
N LYS A 109 -3.37 -5.47 -14.32
CA LYS A 109 -3.64 -6.42 -15.39
C LYS A 109 -5.05 -6.95 -15.26
N GLU A 110 -5.79 -6.97 -16.38
CA GLU A 110 -7.15 -7.50 -16.42
C GLU A 110 -8.06 -6.89 -15.34
N GLY A 111 -7.90 -5.59 -15.11
CA GLY A 111 -8.74 -4.86 -14.16
C GLY A 111 -8.42 -5.08 -12.69
N LYS A 112 -7.29 -5.68 -12.37
CA LYS A 112 -6.85 -5.95 -10.99
C LYS A 112 -5.42 -5.51 -10.78
N ILE A 113 -5.11 -5.12 -9.54
CA ILE A 113 -3.74 -4.83 -9.11
C ILE A 113 -3.02 -6.17 -8.95
N VAL A 114 -1.95 -6.35 -9.71
CA VAL A 114 -1.14 -7.59 -9.66
C VAL A 114 0.19 -7.37 -8.96
N LYS A 115 0.59 -6.12 -8.74
CA LYS A 115 1.84 -5.80 -8.06
C LYS A 115 1.74 -4.43 -7.41
N GLU A 116 2.26 -4.34 -6.20
CA GLU A 116 2.55 -3.07 -5.54
C GLU A 116 4.03 -3.02 -5.21
N GLN A 117 4.66 -1.87 -5.40
CA GLN A 117 6.06 -1.68 -5.05
C GLN A 117 6.24 -0.34 -4.36
N PHE A 118 6.93 -0.35 -3.23
CA PHE A 118 7.13 0.82 -2.39
C PHE A 118 8.54 1.37 -2.51
N PHE A 119 8.64 2.68 -2.47
CA PHE A 119 9.91 3.42 -2.56
C PHE A 119 9.99 4.42 -1.40
N PHE A 120 10.97 4.26 -0.56
CA PHE A 120 11.22 5.17 0.56
C PHE A 120 12.65 5.05 1.09
#